data_2ab8039eb4d22b2783e9a3ae66648db1
#
_entry.id   2ab8039eb4d22b2783e9a3ae66648db1
#
_cell.length_a   1.000
_cell.length_b   1.000
_cell.length_c   1.000
_cell.angle_alpha   90.00
_cell.angle_beta   90.00
_cell.angle_gamma   90.00
#
_symmetry.space_group_name_H-M   'P 1'
#
loop_
_entity.id
_entity.type
_entity.pdbx_description
1 polymer ?
#
loop_
_entity_poly.entity_id
_entity_poly.type
_entity_poly.pdbx_seq_one_letter_code
_entity_poly.pdbx_strand_id
1 'polypeptide(L)'
;MASYPGHQHASAFDQAARSRGHSNRRTALRPRRQQEATEVHLEQKMPTLLRVYIDGPHGMGKTTTTQLLVALGSRDDIVYVPEPMTYWRVLGASETIANIYTTQHRLDQGEISAGDAAVVMTSAQITMGMPYAVTDAVLAPHIGGEAGSSHAPPPALTLIFDRHPIAALLCYPAARYLMGSMTPQAVLAFVVLIPPTLPGTNIVLGALPEDRHIDRLAKRQRPGERLDLAMLAAIRRVYGLLANPVRYLQCGGSWREDWGQLSGTALTPQGAEPQSNAGPRPHIGETLFTLFRAPELLAPNGDLYNVFAWALDVLAKRLRPMHVFILDYDQSPAGCRDALLQLTSGMVQTHVTPPGSIPTICDLARTFAREMGEAH
;
A
#
# COMPACT_ATOMS: atom_id res chain seq x y z
N MET A 1 22.17 16.21 39.34
CA MET A 1 21.69 17.41 40.04
C MET A 1 21.88 18.60 39.13
N ALA A 2 20.85 19.05 38.45
CA ALA A 2 20.72 20.38 37.86
C ALA A 2 19.24 20.61 37.62
N SER A 3 18.67 21.50 38.42
CA SER A 3 17.28 21.92 38.45
C SER A 3 17.00 22.96 37.34
N TYR A 4 15.90 22.79 36.60
CA TYR A 4 15.34 23.84 35.72
C TYR A 4 14.12 24.49 36.39
N PRO A 5 14.01 25.82 36.37
CA PRO A 5 12.88 26.53 36.95
C PRO A 5 11.72 26.65 35.94
N GLY A 6 10.52 26.53 36.48
CA GLY A 6 9.28 26.74 35.75
C GLY A 6 9.01 28.22 35.44
N HIS A 7 8.35 28.45 34.30
CA HIS A 7 7.66 29.72 34.02
C HIS A 7 6.17 29.44 33.80
N GLN A 8 5.38 29.91 34.79
CA GLN A 8 3.96 30.18 34.65
C GLN A 8 3.78 31.47 33.84
N HIS A 9 2.92 31.47 32.85
CA HIS A 9 2.19 32.67 32.40
C HIS A 9 0.73 32.31 32.24
N ALA A 10 -0.04 32.89 33.15
CA ALA A 10 -1.49 32.91 33.13
C ALA A 10 -1.99 34.24 32.57
N SER A 11 -3.13 34.14 31.92
CA SER A 11 -4.25 35.11 31.84
C SER A 11 -4.03 36.46 31.16
N ALA A 12 -4.84 36.74 30.19
CA ALA A 12 -5.85 37.83 30.25
C ALA A 12 -6.41 38.07 28.86
N PHE A 13 -7.68 37.90 28.69
CA PHE A 13 -8.55 38.84 27.98
C PHE A 13 -10.00 38.34 28.07
N ASP A 14 -10.63 38.85 29.11
CA ASP A 14 -12.08 38.88 29.24
C ASP A 14 -12.49 40.35 29.32
N GLN A 15 -13.70 40.70 28.87
CA GLN A 15 -14.42 41.95 29.05
C GLN A 15 -14.34 43.04 27.97
N ALA A 16 -15.47 43.15 27.26
CA ALA A 16 -16.24 44.38 27.07
C ALA A 16 -17.46 44.05 26.22
N ALA A 17 -18.62 43.85 26.67
CA ALA A 17 -19.64 44.66 27.39
C ALA A 17 -20.34 45.69 26.49
N ARG A 18 -21.58 45.38 26.16
CA ARG A 18 -22.85 46.16 26.15
C ARG A 18 -22.84 47.65 25.87
N SER A 19 -23.60 48.06 24.85
CA SER A 19 -24.68 49.10 25.01
C SER A 19 -25.40 49.36 23.67
N ARG A 20 -26.73 49.12 23.64
CA ARG A 20 -27.84 50.06 23.49
C ARG A 20 -27.91 50.93 22.23
N GLY A 21 -29.09 50.83 21.56
CA GLY A 21 -29.61 51.88 20.73
C GLY A 21 -30.83 51.51 19.88
N HIS A 22 -32.02 51.75 20.40
CA HIS A 22 -33.31 51.75 19.69
C HIS A 22 -33.33 52.84 18.58
N SER A 23 -33.88 52.51 17.42
CA SER A 23 -34.65 53.49 16.64
C SER A 23 -35.63 52.81 15.67
N ASN A 24 -36.89 52.98 15.91
CA ASN A 24 -38.02 52.71 15.04
C ASN A 24 -38.04 53.69 13.87
N ARG A 25 -38.14 53.19 12.63
CA ARG A 25 -38.88 53.90 11.55
C ARG A 25 -39.54 52.89 10.62
N ARG A 26 -40.84 52.86 10.68
CA ARG A 26 -41.76 52.25 9.69
C ARG A 26 -41.64 53.05 8.38
N THR A 27 -41.42 52.42 7.26
CA THR A 27 -41.79 52.94 5.96
C THR A 27 -42.29 51.82 5.05
N ALA A 28 -43.30 52.14 4.30
CA ALA A 28 -44.31 51.32 3.67
C ALA A 28 -43.86 50.38 2.59
N LEU A 29 -44.62 49.32 2.46
CA LEU A 29 -44.65 48.25 1.44
C LEU A 29 -44.76 48.76 0.01
N ARG A 30 -43.90 48.20 -0.86
CA ARG A 30 -44.21 47.94 -2.25
C ARG A 30 -43.94 46.46 -2.52
N PRO A 31 -44.83 45.70 -3.16
CA PRO A 31 -44.54 44.31 -3.52
C PRO A 31 -43.63 44.28 -4.74
N ARG A 32 -42.37 43.97 -4.56
CA ARG A 32 -41.47 43.58 -5.63
C ARG A 32 -41.79 42.12 -5.94
N ARG A 33 -42.25 41.86 -7.15
CA ARG A 33 -42.32 40.54 -7.78
C ARG A 33 -40.94 39.88 -7.52
N GLN A 34 -40.93 38.85 -6.67
CA GLN A 34 -39.82 37.90 -6.60
C GLN A 34 -39.77 37.17 -7.94
N GLN A 35 -38.86 37.52 -8.79
CA GLN A 35 -38.32 36.59 -9.73
C GLN A 35 -37.60 35.52 -8.89
N GLU A 36 -38.25 34.36 -8.76
CA GLU A 36 -37.61 33.13 -8.36
C GLU A 36 -36.58 32.83 -9.47
N ALA A 37 -35.37 33.32 -9.27
CA ALA A 37 -34.21 32.76 -9.87
C ALA A 37 -34.08 31.36 -9.27
N THR A 38 -34.55 30.36 -10.01
CA THR A 38 -34.22 28.98 -9.79
C THR A 38 -32.70 28.89 -9.96
N GLU A 39 -31.95 29.11 -8.88
CA GLU A 39 -30.58 28.68 -8.81
C GLU A 39 -30.60 27.16 -8.94
N VAL A 40 -30.50 26.69 -10.17
CA VAL A 40 -30.07 25.32 -10.44
C VAL A 40 -28.66 25.24 -9.88
N HIS A 41 -28.52 24.89 -8.60
CA HIS A 41 -27.28 24.33 -8.08
C HIS A 41 -27.01 23.08 -8.93
N LEU A 42 -26.29 23.26 -10.03
CA LEU A 42 -25.50 22.21 -10.61
C LEU A 42 -24.55 21.78 -9.47
N GLU A 43 -24.95 20.75 -8.72
CA GLU A 43 -24.00 20.03 -7.87
C GLU A 43 -22.84 19.66 -8.78
N GLN A 44 -21.77 20.43 -8.72
CA GLN A 44 -20.53 20.13 -9.43
C GLN A 44 -20.06 18.78 -8.90
N LYS A 45 -20.38 17.73 -9.65
CA LYS A 45 -20.04 16.37 -9.28
C LYS A 45 -18.52 16.32 -9.08
N MET A 46 -18.07 16.12 -7.85
CA MET A 46 -16.65 16.04 -7.50
C MET A 46 -15.96 15.02 -8.40
N PRO A 47 -14.86 15.39 -9.07
CA PRO A 47 -14.11 14.43 -9.87
C PRO A 47 -13.60 13.29 -8.99
N THR A 48 -13.59 12.10 -9.56
CA THR A 48 -13.11 10.92 -8.86
C THR A 48 -11.81 10.38 -9.46
N LEU A 49 -11.01 9.77 -8.61
CA LEU A 49 -9.75 9.11 -8.92
C LEU A 49 -9.89 7.62 -8.60
N LEU A 50 -9.51 6.76 -9.53
CA LEU A 50 -9.31 5.35 -9.29
C LEU A 50 -7.81 5.06 -9.14
N ARG A 51 -7.40 4.51 -8.00
CA ARG A 51 -6.03 4.05 -7.75
C ARG A 51 -5.99 2.54 -7.68
N VAL A 52 -5.16 1.93 -8.50
CA VAL A 52 -5.01 0.48 -8.61
C VAL A 52 -3.54 0.13 -8.45
N TYR A 53 -3.22 -0.69 -7.47
CA TYR A 53 -1.89 -1.21 -7.22
C TYR A 53 -1.82 -2.66 -7.67
N ILE A 54 -1.05 -2.95 -8.72
CA ILE A 54 -0.85 -4.33 -9.20
C ILE A 54 0.33 -4.92 -8.45
N ASP A 55 0.08 -5.90 -7.59
CA ASP A 55 1.10 -6.46 -6.72
C ASP A 55 1.19 -8.00 -6.80
N GLY A 56 2.22 -8.56 -6.21
CA GLY A 56 2.50 -10.00 -6.24
C GLY A 56 3.98 -10.29 -6.50
N PRO A 57 4.41 -11.54 -6.45
CA PRO A 57 5.78 -11.94 -6.75
C PRO A 57 6.31 -11.39 -8.09
N HIS A 58 7.63 -11.27 -8.23
CA HIS A 58 8.26 -10.86 -9.49
C HIS A 58 8.07 -11.96 -10.57
N GLY A 59 8.13 -11.60 -11.85
CA GLY A 59 8.06 -12.57 -12.96
C GLY A 59 6.65 -13.03 -13.36
N MET A 60 5.57 -12.55 -12.73
CA MET A 60 4.20 -12.97 -13.05
C MET A 60 3.63 -12.38 -14.35
N GLY A 61 4.18 -11.27 -14.86
CA GLY A 61 3.67 -10.57 -16.04
C GLY A 61 2.87 -9.30 -15.72
N LYS A 62 2.95 -8.77 -14.50
CA LYS A 62 2.25 -7.55 -14.03
C LYS A 62 2.45 -6.36 -14.96
N THR A 63 3.71 -5.99 -15.20
CA THR A 63 4.09 -4.86 -16.06
C THR A 63 3.51 -5.00 -17.47
N THR A 64 3.61 -6.20 -18.08
CA THR A 64 3.06 -6.46 -19.42
C THR A 64 1.54 -6.27 -19.45
N THR A 65 0.83 -6.82 -18.46
CA THR A 65 -0.63 -6.67 -18.34
C THR A 65 -1.03 -5.22 -18.20
N THR A 66 -0.32 -4.46 -17.35
CA THR A 66 -0.59 -3.05 -17.11
C THR A 66 -0.34 -2.20 -18.35
N GLN A 67 0.78 -2.43 -19.04
CA GLN A 67 1.10 -1.71 -20.29
C GLN A 67 0.05 -1.97 -21.37
N LEU A 68 -0.43 -3.22 -21.50
CA LEU A 68 -1.53 -3.55 -22.42
C LEU A 68 -2.84 -2.85 -22.04
N LEU A 69 -3.14 -2.69 -20.75
CA LEU A 69 -4.33 -1.98 -20.29
C LEU A 69 -4.24 -0.49 -20.62
N VAL A 70 -3.11 0.15 -20.29
CA VAL A 70 -2.88 1.58 -20.57
C VAL A 70 -2.93 1.88 -22.05
N ALA A 71 -2.48 0.96 -22.90
CA ALA A 71 -2.54 1.12 -24.37
C ALA A 71 -3.98 1.12 -24.93
N LEU A 72 -5.00 0.66 -24.18
CA LEU A 72 -6.41 0.70 -24.58
C LEU A 72 -7.08 2.03 -24.22
N GLY A 73 -6.61 2.72 -23.17
CA GLY A 73 -7.19 3.97 -22.71
C GLY A 73 -6.84 5.17 -23.58
N SER A 74 -7.57 6.26 -23.41
CA SER A 74 -7.06 7.55 -23.90
C SER A 74 -5.83 7.91 -23.08
N ARG A 75 -4.86 8.62 -23.68
CA ARG A 75 -3.59 8.97 -23.00
C ARG A 75 -3.79 9.87 -21.79
N ASP A 76 -4.98 10.42 -21.57
CA ASP A 76 -5.24 11.45 -20.59
C ASP A 76 -5.99 10.95 -19.35
N ASP A 77 -6.68 9.83 -19.42
CA ASP A 77 -7.50 9.29 -18.34
C ASP A 77 -6.91 8.09 -17.60
N ILE A 78 -5.87 7.43 -18.15
CA ILE A 78 -5.17 6.33 -17.51
C ILE A 78 -3.67 6.60 -17.51
N VAL A 79 -3.04 6.62 -16.33
CA VAL A 79 -1.61 6.84 -16.17
C VAL A 79 -0.98 5.64 -15.43
N TYR A 80 0.06 5.07 -16.06
CA TYR A 80 0.88 4.03 -15.44
C TYR A 80 2.01 4.63 -14.64
N VAL A 81 2.15 4.17 -13.40
CA VAL A 81 3.24 4.52 -12.47
C VAL A 81 4.10 3.28 -12.28
N PRO A 82 5.26 3.20 -12.95
CA PRO A 82 6.12 2.01 -12.95
C PRO A 82 6.85 1.79 -11.64
N GLU A 83 7.44 0.60 -11.47
CA GLU A 83 8.44 0.36 -10.44
C GLU A 83 9.59 1.37 -10.57
N PRO A 84 10.12 1.93 -9.47
CA PRO A 84 11.18 2.95 -9.50
C PRO A 84 12.57 2.35 -9.78
N MET A 85 12.71 1.65 -10.91
CA MET A 85 13.91 0.89 -11.26
C MET A 85 15.13 1.78 -11.42
N THR A 86 14.97 2.98 -12.00
CA THR A 86 16.05 3.96 -12.14
C THR A 86 16.57 4.41 -10.78
N TYR A 87 15.67 4.63 -9.81
CA TYR A 87 16.07 4.96 -8.46
C TYR A 87 16.87 3.83 -7.81
N TRP A 88 16.43 2.59 -7.93
CA TRP A 88 17.08 1.44 -7.30
C TRP A 88 18.43 1.09 -7.92
N ARG A 89 18.63 1.38 -9.21
CA ARG A 89 19.84 1.04 -9.95
C ARG A 89 20.84 2.17 -10.09
N VAL A 90 20.36 3.42 -10.19
CA VAL A 90 21.19 4.55 -10.61
C VAL A 90 21.21 5.70 -9.62
N LEU A 91 20.03 6.11 -9.13
CA LEU A 91 19.90 7.31 -8.27
C LEU A 91 20.16 7.02 -6.79
N GLY A 92 20.08 5.77 -6.36
CA GLY A 92 20.44 5.36 -5.01
C GLY A 92 21.94 5.48 -4.75
N ALA A 93 22.34 5.45 -3.49
CA ALA A 93 23.75 5.50 -3.09
C ALA A 93 24.57 4.28 -3.60
N SER A 94 23.88 3.22 -4.01
CA SER A 94 24.46 2.01 -4.60
C SER A 94 23.40 1.30 -5.43
N GLU A 95 23.81 0.37 -6.29
CA GLU A 95 22.89 -0.49 -7.05
C GLU A 95 22.20 -1.47 -6.08
N THR A 96 21.01 -1.07 -5.61
CA THR A 96 20.31 -1.72 -4.49
C THR A 96 19.94 -3.17 -4.81
N ILE A 97 19.52 -3.44 -6.05
CA ILE A 97 19.08 -4.78 -6.47
C ILE A 97 20.26 -5.75 -6.50
N ALA A 98 21.39 -5.35 -7.10
CA ALA A 98 22.60 -6.19 -7.13
C ALA A 98 23.15 -6.44 -5.71
N ASN A 99 23.10 -5.43 -4.84
CA ASN A 99 23.52 -5.60 -3.44
C ASN A 99 22.68 -6.66 -2.71
N ILE A 100 21.37 -6.68 -2.94
CA ILE A 100 20.48 -7.70 -2.37
C ILE A 100 20.90 -9.11 -2.85
N TYR A 101 21.05 -9.31 -4.15
CA TYR A 101 21.42 -10.63 -4.70
C TYR A 101 22.84 -11.05 -4.29
N THR A 102 23.80 -10.13 -4.29
CA THR A 102 25.17 -10.39 -3.85
C THR A 102 25.22 -10.76 -2.37
N THR A 103 24.49 -10.03 -1.52
CA THR A 103 24.43 -10.31 -0.09
C THR A 103 23.81 -11.68 0.20
N GLN A 104 22.72 -12.02 -0.49
CA GLN A 104 22.11 -13.36 -0.36
C GLN A 104 23.11 -14.45 -0.79
N HIS A 105 23.77 -14.28 -1.92
CA HIS A 105 24.74 -15.25 -2.39
C HIS A 105 25.90 -15.45 -1.41
N ARG A 106 26.45 -14.38 -0.84
CA ARG A 106 27.53 -14.46 0.15
C ARG A 106 27.06 -15.13 1.46
N LEU A 107 25.79 -14.90 1.87
CA LEU A 107 25.20 -15.61 3.00
C LEU A 107 25.08 -17.11 2.71
N ASP A 108 24.58 -17.50 1.54
CA ASP A 108 24.40 -18.89 1.12
C ASP A 108 25.75 -19.64 1.01
N GLN A 109 26.85 -18.93 0.69
CA GLN A 109 28.21 -19.47 0.68
C GLN A 109 28.89 -19.48 2.05
N GLY A 110 28.24 -18.94 3.08
CA GLY A 110 28.82 -18.81 4.40
C GLY A 110 29.96 -17.78 4.52
N GLU A 111 30.07 -16.86 3.54
CA GLU A 111 31.12 -15.82 3.50
C GLU A 111 30.82 -14.66 4.47
N ILE A 112 29.57 -14.47 4.83
CA ILE A 112 29.10 -13.46 5.79
C ILE A 112 28.16 -14.11 6.79
N SER A 113 28.07 -13.52 7.99
CA SER A 113 27.12 -13.96 9.01
C SER A 113 25.67 -13.53 8.64
N ALA A 114 24.67 -14.25 9.21
CA ALA A 114 23.27 -13.85 9.09
C ALA A 114 23.02 -12.44 9.65
N GLY A 115 23.76 -12.03 10.69
CA GLY A 115 23.72 -10.68 11.26
C GLY A 115 24.19 -9.61 10.28
N ASP A 116 25.32 -9.83 9.61
CA ASP A 116 25.85 -8.90 8.60
C ASP A 116 24.90 -8.82 7.39
N ALA A 117 24.40 -9.96 6.94
CA ALA A 117 23.40 -10.01 5.86
C ALA A 117 22.15 -9.21 6.24
N ALA A 118 21.64 -9.37 7.46
CA ALA A 118 20.44 -8.65 7.93
C ALA A 118 20.65 -7.12 7.92
N VAL A 119 21.84 -6.62 8.26
CA VAL A 119 22.14 -5.18 8.23
C VAL A 119 22.09 -4.65 6.80
N VAL A 120 22.76 -5.32 5.85
CA VAL A 120 22.78 -4.92 4.44
C VAL A 120 21.37 -5.01 3.81
N MET A 121 20.67 -6.11 4.07
CA MET A 121 19.31 -6.32 3.56
C MET A 121 18.34 -5.26 4.09
N THR A 122 18.45 -4.90 5.38
CA THR A 122 17.63 -3.85 6.00
C THR A 122 17.89 -2.51 5.33
N SER A 123 19.15 -2.12 5.15
CA SER A 123 19.52 -0.87 4.47
C SER A 123 19.00 -0.82 3.02
N ALA A 124 19.19 -1.89 2.27
CA ALA A 124 18.70 -2.00 0.89
C ALA A 124 17.17 -1.89 0.83
N GLN A 125 16.46 -2.51 1.77
CA GLN A 125 15.01 -2.51 1.80
C GLN A 125 14.43 -1.14 2.14
N ILE A 126 15.08 -0.35 3.01
CA ILE A 126 14.72 1.05 3.27
C ILE A 126 14.83 1.86 1.97
N THR A 127 15.93 1.70 1.25
CA THR A 127 16.15 2.36 -0.04
C THR A 127 15.06 1.98 -1.05
N MET A 128 14.68 0.71 -1.12
CA MET A 128 13.60 0.26 -2.02
C MET A 128 12.23 0.85 -1.64
N GLY A 129 11.95 1.04 -0.36
CA GLY A 129 10.66 1.55 0.13
C GLY A 129 10.46 3.06 -0.06
N MET A 130 11.54 3.83 -0.13
CA MET A 130 11.48 5.29 -0.10
C MET A 130 10.66 5.91 -1.24
N PRO A 131 10.82 5.53 -2.53
CA PRO A 131 10.05 6.14 -3.61
C PRO A 131 8.53 5.94 -3.46
N TYR A 132 8.12 4.79 -2.98
CA TYR A 132 6.70 4.49 -2.73
C TYR A 132 6.13 5.36 -1.60
N ALA A 133 6.87 5.50 -0.51
CA ALA A 133 6.45 6.34 0.62
C ALA A 133 6.33 7.81 0.22
N VAL A 134 7.27 8.32 -0.60
CA VAL A 134 7.23 9.68 -1.13
C VAL A 134 6.03 9.86 -2.05
N THR A 135 5.75 8.92 -2.94
CA THR A 135 4.61 8.98 -3.85
C THR A 135 3.28 9.07 -3.09
N ASP A 136 3.09 8.23 -2.08
CA ASP A 136 1.89 8.28 -1.24
C ASP A 136 1.78 9.61 -0.47
N ALA A 137 2.88 10.11 0.07
CA ALA A 137 2.89 11.39 0.79
C ALA A 137 2.52 12.58 -0.12
N VAL A 138 2.98 12.56 -1.39
CA VAL A 138 2.67 13.61 -2.38
C VAL A 138 1.20 13.52 -2.83
N LEU A 139 0.64 12.33 -2.95
CA LEU A 139 -0.76 12.15 -3.34
C LEU A 139 -1.75 12.44 -2.21
N ALA A 140 -1.37 12.20 -0.96
CA ALA A 140 -2.26 12.30 0.20
C ALA A 140 -3.06 13.62 0.30
N PRO A 141 -2.48 14.82 0.03
CA PRO A 141 -3.22 16.08 0.08
C PRO A 141 -4.36 16.19 -0.95
N HIS A 142 -4.33 15.38 -2.00
CA HIS A 142 -5.28 15.41 -3.11
C HIS A 142 -6.37 14.34 -2.99
N ILE A 143 -6.29 13.44 -2.00
CA ILE A 143 -7.22 12.34 -1.82
C ILE A 143 -8.25 12.70 -0.77
N GLY A 144 -9.51 12.76 -1.20
CA GLY A 144 -10.67 12.92 -0.31
C GLY A 144 -11.22 11.58 0.19
N GLY A 145 -12.46 11.60 0.64
CA GLY A 145 -13.17 10.39 1.07
C GLY A 145 -13.51 9.45 -0.11
N GLU A 146 -13.92 8.24 0.21
CA GLU A 146 -14.39 7.26 -0.77
C GLU A 146 -15.68 7.74 -1.45
N ALA A 147 -15.75 7.57 -2.76
CA ALA A 147 -16.90 7.94 -3.59
C ALA A 147 -17.91 6.78 -3.78
N GLY A 148 -17.63 5.63 -3.17
CA GLY A 148 -18.39 4.39 -3.37
C GLY A 148 -17.92 3.60 -4.59
N SER A 149 -18.42 2.37 -4.73
CA SER A 149 -18.05 1.46 -5.84
C SER A 149 -19.24 1.10 -6.72
N SER A 150 -20.42 0.94 -6.14
CA SER A 150 -21.59 0.49 -6.90
C SER A 150 -22.24 1.65 -7.67
N HIS A 151 -22.18 1.62 -8.99
CA HIS A 151 -22.75 2.61 -9.89
C HIS A 151 -22.05 3.99 -9.94
N ALA A 152 -20.79 4.06 -9.50
CA ALA A 152 -19.99 5.26 -9.71
C ALA A 152 -19.78 5.51 -11.21
N PRO A 153 -19.80 6.78 -11.66
CA PRO A 153 -19.47 7.10 -13.04
C PRO A 153 -17.98 6.75 -13.30
N PRO A 154 -17.58 6.67 -14.57
CA PRO A 154 -16.16 6.50 -14.88
C PRO A 154 -15.31 7.54 -14.13
N PRO A 155 -14.16 7.14 -13.58
CA PRO A 155 -13.25 8.06 -12.88
C PRO A 155 -12.72 9.11 -13.86
N ALA A 156 -12.46 10.32 -13.34
CA ALA A 156 -11.82 11.38 -14.12
C ALA A 156 -10.34 11.07 -14.41
N LEU A 157 -9.73 10.23 -13.58
CA LEU A 157 -8.35 9.75 -13.75
C LEU A 157 -8.21 8.36 -13.12
N THR A 158 -7.49 7.47 -13.79
CA THR A 158 -7.06 6.17 -13.26
C THR A 158 -5.54 6.14 -13.14
N LEU A 159 -5.02 5.91 -11.93
CA LEU A 159 -3.61 5.65 -11.69
C LEU A 159 -3.39 4.16 -11.47
N ILE A 160 -2.51 3.56 -12.26
CA ILE A 160 -2.14 2.15 -12.13
C ILE A 160 -0.68 2.07 -11.71
N PHE A 161 -0.46 1.64 -10.48
CA PHE A 161 0.86 1.51 -9.88
C PHE A 161 1.39 0.08 -10.06
N ASP A 162 2.64 -0.04 -10.48
CA ASP A 162 3.38 -1.30 -10.37
C ASP A 162 3.94 -1.41 -8.95
N ARG A 163 3.23 -2.12 -8.09
CA ARG A 163 3.38 -2.35 -6.65
C ARG A 163 2.83 -1.25 -5.73
N HIS A 164 2.42 -1.72 -4.56
CA HIS A 164 2.06 -0.91 -3.40
C HIS A 164 3.28 -0.78 -2.44
N PRO A 165 3.39 0.28 -1.62
CA PRO A 165 4.44 0.39 -0.58
C PRO A 165 4.60 -0.86 0.30
N ILE A 166 3.52 -1.59 0.52
CA ILE A 166 3.52 -2.85 1.31
C ILE A 166 4.44 -3.92 0.71
N ALA A 167 4.67 -3.92 -0.60
CA ALA A 167 5.62 -4.83 -1.24
C ALA A 167 7.01 -4.68 -0.62
N ALA A 168 7.54 -3.46 -0.63
CA ALA A 168 8.88 -3.14 -0.15
C ALA A 168 8.96 -3.11 1.39
N LEU A 169 7.89 -2.75 2.08
CA LEU A 169 7.90 -2.52 3.53
C LEU A 169 7.32 -3.67 4.38
N LEU A 170 6.72 -4.68 3.75
CA LEU A 170 6.24 -5.88 4.44
C LEU A 170 6.54 -7.16 3.66
N CYS A 171 6.12 -7.28 2.38
CA CYS A 171 6.12 -8.58 1.72
C CYS A 171 7.55 -9.11 1.48
N TYR A 172 8.43 -8.29 0.90
CA TYR A 172 9.83 -8.68 0.70
C TYR A 172 10.62 -8.81 2.01
N PRO A 173 10.50 -7.90 3.00
CA PRO A 173 11.07 -8.11 4.34
C PRO A 173 10.62 -9.40 5.02
N ALA A 174 9.32 -9.70 4.98
CA ALA A 174 8.78 -10.93 5.54
C ALA A 174 9.32 -12.20 4.84
N ALA A 175 9.43 -12.16 3.50
CA ALA A 175 10.05 -13.26 2.75
C ALA A 175 11.54 -13.44 3.13
N ARG A 176 12.30 -12.35 3.28
CA ARG A 176 13.68 -12.38 3.76
C ARG A 176 13.80 -12.94 5.18
N TYR A 177 12.83 -12.62 6.05
CA TYR A 177 12.75 -13.23 7.38
C TYR A 177 12.55 -14.75 7.28
N LEU A 178 11.64 -15.22 6.44
CA LEU A 178 11.41 -16.65 6.22
C LEU A 178 12.64 -17.39 5.68
N MET A 179 13.53 -16.69 4.97
CA MET A 179 14.81 -17.21 4.49
C MET A 179 15.97 -17.08 5.50
N GLY A 180 15.74 -16.51 6.67
CA GLY A 180 16.77 -16.30 7.69
C GLY A 180 17.76 -15.15 7.37
N SER A 181 17.52 -14.36 6.33
CA SER A 181 18.38 -13.22 5.96
C SER A 181 17.90 -11.87 6.52
N MET A 182 16.87 -11.88 7.36
CA MET A 182 16.37 -10.71 8.09
C MET A 182 15.78 -11.15 9.43
N THR A 183 15.79 -10.28 10.43
CA THR A 183 15.20 -10.56 11.74
C THR A 183 13.73 -10.15 11.80
N PRO A 184 12.89 -10.76 12.66
CA PRO A 184 11.50 -10.37 12.80
C PRO A 184 11.34 -8.95 13.36
N GLN A 185 12.31 -8.47 14.18
CA GLN A 185 12.38 -7.09 14.66
C GLN A 185 12.54 -6.10 13.52
N ALA A 186 13.41 -6.41 12.53
CA ALA A 186 13.60 -5.59 11.34
C ALA A 186 12.33 -5.51 10.51
N VAL A 187 11.61 -6.64 10.33
CA VAL A 187 10.31 -6.64 9.63
C VAL A 187 9.31 -5.73 10.33
N LEU A 188 9.22 -5.78 11.65
CA LEU A 188 8.32 -4.89 12.41
C LEU A 188 8.72 -3.41 12.30
N ALA A 189 10.02 -3.11 12.24
CA ALA A 189 10.48 -1.75 12.00
C ALA A 189 10.00 -1.22 10.63
N PHE A 190 10.04 -2.05 9.56
CA PHE A 190 9.48 -1.68 8.26
C PHE A 190 7.97 -1.50 8.30
N VAL A 191 7.25 -2.34 9.04
CA VAL A 191 5.79 -2.21 9.22
C VAL A 191 5.42 -0.81 9.73
N VAL A 192 6.18 -0.26 10.67
CA VAL A 192 5.94 1.09 11.20
C VAL A 192 6.17 2.18 10.16
N LEU A 193 7.05 1.93 9.18
CA LEU A 193 7.33 2.85 8.07
C LEU A 193 6.29 2.80 6.95
N ILE A 194 5.37 1.83 6.94
CA ILE A 194 4.28 1.79 5.95
C ILE A 194 3.45 3.08 6.07
N PRO A 195 3.31 3.87 4.98
CA PRO A 195 2.52 5.09 5.03
C PRO A 195 1.05 4.82 5.41
N PRO A 196 0.32 5.81 5.93
CA PRO A 196 -1.11 5.70 6.15
C PRO A 196 -1.84 5.27 4.87
N THR A 197 -2.62 4.21 4.95
CA THR A 197 -3.41 3.77 3.80
C THR A 197 -4.45 4.82 3.46
N LEU A 198 -4.35 5.36 2.27
CA LEU A 198 -5.27 6.36 1.76
C LEU A 198 -6.62 5.72 1.39
N PRO A 199 -7.77 6.43 1.54
CA PRO A 199 -9.07 5.94 1.10
C PRO A 199 -9.03 5.45 -0.36
N GLY A 200 -9.79 4.40 -0.70
CA GLY A 200 -9.83 3.82 -2.05
C GLY A 200 -8.52 3.20 -2.53
N THR A 201 -7.72 2.65 -1.64
CA THR A 201 -6.54 1.85 -1.99
C THR A 201 -6.98 0.46 -2.45
N ASN A 202 -6.95 0.23 -3.77
CA ASN A 202 -7.28 -1.05 -4.39
C ASN A 202 -6.01 -1.80 -4.74
N ILE A 203 -5.82 -3.01 -4.17
CA ILE A 203 -4.65 -3.86 -4.43
C ILE A 203 -5.11 -5.08 -5.22
N VAL A 204 -4.51 -5.31 -6.38
CA VAL A 204 -4.71 -6.50 -7.20
C VAL A 204 -3.54 -7.44 -6.98
N LEU A 205 -3.78 -8.56 -6.31
CA LEU A 205 -2.80 -9.60 -6.08
C LEU A 205 -2.83 -10.61 -7.23
N GLY A 206 -1.67 -10.90 -7.78
CA GLY A 206 -1.53 -11.90 -8.81
C GLY A 206 -1.56 -13.32 -8.23
N ALA A 207 -2.35 -14.20 -8.81
CA ALA A 207 -2.31 -15.65 -8.62
C ALA A 207 -1.71 -16.32 -9.87
N LEU A 208 -0.82 -17.29 -9.68
CA LEU A 208 -0.21 -18.06 -10.76
C LEU A 208 0.29 -19.39 -10.18
N PRO A 209 -0.02 -20.56 -10.78
CA PRO A 209 0.52 -21.86 -10.38
C PRO A 209 2.06 -21.83 -10.30
N GLU A 210 2.64 -22.56 -9.37
CA GLU A 210 4.07 -22.48 -9.07
C GLU A 210 4.94 -22.93 -10.23
N ASP A 211 4.60 -24.03 -10.86
CA ASP A 211 5.29 -24.56 -12.05
C ASP A 211 5.31 -23.53 -13.18
N ARG A 212 4.17 -22.90 -13.46
CA ARG A 212 4.04 -21.86 -14.47
C ARG A 212 4.87 -20.62 -14.11
N HIS A 213 4.95 -20.30 -12.82
CA HIS A 213 5.75 -19.17 -12.34
C HIS A 213 7.25 -19.43 -12.53
N ILE A 214 7.72 -20.60 -12.15
CA ILE A 214 9.11 -21.03 -12.35
C ILE A 214 9.46 -20.97 -13.84
N ASP A 215 8.61 -21.50 -14.72
CA ASP A 215 8.80 -21.47 -16.18
C ASP A 215 8.92 -20.04 -16.71
N ARG A 216 8.10 -19.10 -16.22
CA ARG A 216 8.18 -17.69 -16.64
C ARG A 216 9.45 -17.03 -16.17
N LEU A 217 9.89 -17.27 -14.95
CA LEU A 217 11.15 -16.74 -14.42
C LEU A 217 12.36 -17.29 -15.18
N ALA A 218 12.38 -18.59 -15.48
CA ALA A 218 13.46 -19.21 -16.25
C ALA A 218 13.59 -18.62 -17.67
N LYS A 219 12.46 -18.20 -18.27
CA LYS A 219 12.45 -17.58 -19.62
C LYS A 219 12.80 -16.09 -19.60
N ARG A 220 12.65 -15.40 -18.45
CA ARG A 220 12.75 -13.93 -18.36
C ARG A 220 14.19 -13.39 -18.51
N GLN A 221 15.20 -14.09 -17.99
CA GLN A 221 16.64 -13.80 -18.10
C GLN A 221 17.02 -12.30 -17.96
N ARG A 222 16.51 -11.59 -16.96
CA ARG A 222 16.94 -10.20 -16.74
C ARG A 222 18.39 -10.16 -16.24
N PRO A 223 19.21 -9.20 -16.73
CA PRO A 223 20.58 -9.02 -16.25
C PRO A 223 20.60 -8.82 -14.72
N GLY A 224 21.45 -9.60 -14.03
CA GLY A 224 21.60 -9.53 -12.57
C GLY A 224 20.52 -10.26 -11.76
N GLU A 225 19.45 -10.76 -12.38
CA GLU A 225 18.41 -11.57 -11.73
C GLU A 225 18.82 -13.05 -11.78
N ARG A 226 18.79 -13.71 -10.63
CA ARG A 226 19.02 -15.17 -10.52
C ARG A 226 17.71 -15.84 -10.14
N LEU A 227 17.48 -17.05 -10.68
CA LEU A 227 16.36 -17.88 -10.24
C LEU A 227 16.70 -18.45 -8.86
N ASP A 228 16.08 -17.88 -7.84
CA ASP A 228 16.16 -18.31 -6.44
C ASP A 228 14.81 -18.93 -6.05
N LEU A 229 14.75 -20.25 -6.04
CA LEU A 229 13.52 -21.00 -5.74
C LEU A 229 13.11 -20.85 -4.26
N ALA A 230 14.07 -20.69 -3.35
CA ALA A 230 13.77 -20.49 -1.94
C ALA A 230 13.11 -19.11 -1.71
N MET A 231 13.67 -18.07 -2.32
CA MET A 231 13.07 -16.73 -2.31
C MET A 231 11.70 -16.74 -3.00
N LEU A 232 11.56 -17.45 -4.12
CA LEU A 232 10.29 -17.57 -4.81
C LEU A 232 9.23 -18.21 -3.91
N ALA A 233 9.54 -19.32 -3.26
CA ALA A 233 8.62 -19.98 -2.32
C ALA A 233 8.25 -19.07 -1.15
N ALA A 234 9.23 -18.39 -0.55
CA ALA A 234 9.00 -17.48 0.57
C ALA A 234 8.09 -16.31 0.17
N ILE A 235 8.38 -15.63 -0.94
CA ILE A 235 7.59 -14.47 -1.39
C ILE A 235 6.18 -14.87 -1.84
N ARG A 236 6.02 -16.02 -2.50
CA ARG A 236 4.70 -16.60 -2.84
C ARG A 236 3.89 -16.84 -1.57
N ARG A 237 4.50 -17.41 -0.54
CA ARG A 237 3.83 -17.66 0.76
C ARG A 237 3.34 -16.36 1.39
N VAL A 238 4.16 -15.32 1.41
CA VAL A 238 3.77 -14.02 1.98
C VAL A 238 2.61 -13.40 1.20
N TYR A 239 2.69 -13.36 -0.14
CA TYR A 239 1.60 -12.81 -0.95
C TYR A 239 0.34 -13.66 -0.89
N GLY A 240 0.45 -14.98 -0.79
CA GLY A 240 -0.67 -15.89 -0.59
C GLY A 240 -1.45 -15.61 0.69
N LEU A 241 -0.74 -15.18 1.74
CA LEU A 241 -1.36 -14.82 3.01
C LEU A 241 -1.86 -13.36 3.06
N LEU A 242 -1.44 -12.48 2.14
CA LEU A 242 -1.68 -11.03 2.28
C LEU A 242 -3.15 -10.63 2.24
N ALA A 243 -3.99 -11.33 1.50
CA ALA A 243 -5.43 -11.06 1.45
C ALA A 243 -6.13 -11.41 2.76
N ASN A 244 -5.66 -12.45 3.45
CA ASN A 244 -6.30 -12.97 4.66
C ASN A 244 -6.32 -11.99 5.83
N PRO A 245 -5.23 -11.29 6.22
CA PRO A 245 -5.28 -10.31 7.32
C PRO A 245 -6.19 -9.12 7.02
N VAL A 246 -6.29 -8.68 5.76
CA VAL A 246 -7.22 -7.62 5.36
C VAL A 246 -8.65 -8.07 5.63
N ARG A 247 -9.02 -9.22 5.11
CA ARG A 247 -10.36 -9.79 5.29
C ARG A 247 -10.66 -10.14 6.75
N TYR A 248 -9.69 -10.72 7.49
CA TYR A 248 -9.81 -10.99 8.91
C TYR A 248 -10.20 -9.72 9.69
N LEU A 249 -9.49 -8.61 9.44
CA LEU A 249 -9.72 -7.32 10.11
C LEU A 249 -11.04 -6.67 9.70
N GLN A 250 -11.44 -6.79 8.43
CA GLN A 250 -12.70 -6.26 7.91
C GLN A 250 -13.91 -7.02 8.44
N CYS A 251 -13.77 -8.33 8.69
CA CYS A 251 -14.78 -9.17 9.35
C CYS A 251 -14.77 -9.06 10.88
N GLY A 252 -14.20 -8.00 11.46
CA GLY A 252 -14.21 -7.74 12.90
C GLY A 252 -13.17 -8.54 13.69
N GLY A 253 -12.16 -9.14 13.05
CA GLY A 253 -11.05 -9.80 13.73
C GLY A 253 -10.21 -8.83 14.56
N SER A 254 -9.77 -9.28 15.73
CA SER A 254 -8.88 -8.57 16.64
C SER A 254 -7.66 -9.44 16.91
N TRP A 255 -6.52 -9.10 16.31
CA TRP A 255 -5.30 -9.88 16.50
C TRP A 255 -4.87 -9.98 17.97
N ARG A 256 -5.20 -8.97 18.80
CA ARG A 256 -4.88 -8.99 20.24
C ARG A 256 -5.71 -10.03 20.99
N GLU A 257 -7.02 -10.08 20.72
CA GLU A 257 -7.94 -11.02 21.35
C GLU A 257 -7.68 -12.46 20.87
N ASP A 258 -7.36 -12.61 19.60
CA ASP A 258 -7.11 -13.92 18.99
C ASP A 258 -5.64 -14.38 19.11
N TRP A 259 -4.73 -13.58 19.72
CA TRP A 259 -3.29 -13.88 19.81
C TRP A 259 -3.00 -15.25 20.41
N GLY A 260 -3.74 -15.65 21.45
CA GLY A 260 -3.59 -16.93 22.10
C GLY A 260 -3.95 -18.15 21.23
N GLN A 261 -4.67 -17.93 20.12
CA GLN A 261 -5.04 -18.97 19.15
C GLN A 261 -3.91 -19.27 18.15
N LEU A 262 -2.86 -18.43 18.11
CA LEU A 262 -1.69 -18.68 17.30
C LEU A 262 -0.86 -19.81 17.93
N SER A 263 -0.96 -21.00 17.38
CA SER A 263 -0.03 -22.09 17.70
C SER A 263 1.36 -21.72 17.16
N GLY A 264 2.41 -22.03 17.92
CA GLY A 264 3.81 -21.74 17.55
C GLY A 264 4.36 -22.58 16.38
N THR A 265 3.49 -23.04 15.50
CA THR A 265 3.87 -23.73 14.27
C THR A 265 4.51 -22.73 13.32
N ALA A 266 5.82 -22.88 13.11
CA ALA A 266 6.54 -22.12 12.09
C ALA A 266 5.79 -22.22 10.76
N LEU A 267 5.60 -21.07 10.11
CA LEU A 267 5.11 -21.03 8.74
C LEU A 267 6.07 -21.82 7.87
N THR A 268 5.62 -23.00 7.42
CA THR A 268 6.39 -23.73 6.40
C THR A 268 6.34 -22.91 5.10
N PRO A 269 7.43 -22.85 4.32
CA PRO A 269 7.51 -22.07 3.07
C PRO A 269 6.65 -22.64 1.93
N GLN A 270 5.75 -23.58 2.19
CA GLN A 270 4.90 -24.17 1.13
C GLN A 270 3.89 -23.16 0.61
N GLY A 271 3.85 -23.02 -0.72
CA GLY A 271 3.12 -22.00 -1.44
C GLY A 271 1.62 -22.00 -1.14
N ALA A 272 1.14 -20.88 -0.60
CA ALA A 272 -0.28 -20.55 -0.64
C ALA A 272 -0.50 -19.58 -1.82
N GLU A 273 -1.54 -19.85 -2.60
CA GLU A 273 -2.00 -18.88 -3.59
C GLU A 273 -2.94 -17.89 -2.90
N PRO A 274 -2.98 -16.61 -3.34
CA PRO A 274 -3.95 -15.65 -2.83
C PRO A 274 -5.36 -16.19 -3.03
N GLN A 275 -6.15 -16.20 -1.96
CA GLN A 275 -7.53 -16.65 -2.02
C GLN A 275 -8.48 -15.46 -2.20
N SER A 276 -9.63 -15.72 -2.84
CA SER A 276 -10.68 -14.72 -3.05
C SER A 276 -11.11 -14.04 -1.74
N ASN A 277 -11.47 -12.76 -1.81
CA ASN A 277 -12.07 -12.01 -0.70
C ASN A 277 -13.49 -12.50 -0.32
N ALA A 278 -14.09 -13.41 -1.08
CA ALA A 278 -15.39 -13.98 -0.76
C ALA A 278 -15.25 -15.17 0.17
N GLY A 279 -16.08 -15.23 1.24
CA GLY A 279 -16.16 -16.35 2.15
C GLY A 279 -16.10 -15.96 3.63
N PRO A 280 -16.03 -16.90 4.58
CA PRO A 280 -16.03 -16.65 6.02
C PRO A 280 -14.74 -15.93 6.47
N ARG A 281 -14.76 -15.36 7.68
CA ARG A 281 -13.59 -14.73 8.30
C ARG A 281 -12.47 -15.77 8.38
N PRO A 282 -11.24 -15.47 7.86
CA PRO A 282 -10.09 -16.35 8.03
C PRO A 282 -9.74 -16.53 9.51
N HIS A 283 -9.17 -17.68 9.87
CA HIS A 283 -8.56 -17.85 11.18
C HIS A 283 -7.29 -16.98 11.28
N ILE A 284 -6.97 -16.45 12.48
CA ILE A 284 -5.75 -15.64 12.66
C ILE A 284 -4.47 -16.40 12.23
N GLY A 285 -4.43 -17.71 12.42
CA GLY A 285 -3.34 -18.60 11.97
C GLY A 285 -3.12 -18.65 10.46
N GLU A 286 -4.10 -18.21 9.66
CA GLU A 286 -4.03 -18.11 8.20
C GLU A 286 -3.63 -16.71 7.73
N THR A 287 -3.23 -15.84 8.65
CA THR A 287 -2.87 -14.45 8.38
C THR A 287 -1.37 -14.20 8.56
N LEU A 288 -0.87 -13.06 8.08
CA LEU A 288 0.51 -12.64 8.29
C LEU A 288 0.86 -12.37 9.76
N PHE A 289 -0.11 -12.28 10.67
CA PHE A 289 0.17 -12.13 12.11
C PHE A 289 0.94 -13.32 12.68
N THR A 290 0.83 -14.50 12.07
CA THR A 290 1.59 -15.70 12.46
C THR A 290 3.10 -15.53 12.35
N LEU A 291 3.59 -14.70 11.42
CA LEU A 291 5.02 -14.41 11.24
C LEU A 291 5.66 -13.81 12.50
N PHE A 292 4.85 -13.13 13.30
CA PHE A 292 5.32 -12.40 14.48
C PHE A 292 5.20 -13.18 15.78
N ARG A 293 4.85 -14.47 15.72
CA ARG A 293 4.93 -15.40 16.85
C ARG A 293 6.38 -15.93 17.06
N ALA A 294 7.36 -15.18 16.60
CA ALA A 294 8.77 -15.52 16.74
C ALA A 294 9.22 -15.39 18.20
N PRO A 295 9.96 -16.36 18.76
CA PRO A 295 10.38 -16.35 20.17
C PRO A 295 11.08 -15.06 20.60
N GLU A 296 11.85 -14.45 19.68
CA GLU A 296 12.64 -13.23 19.91
C GLU A 296 11.77 -11.99 20.14
N LEU A 297 10.49 -12.07 19.83
CA LEU A 297 9.51 -10.98 20.01
C LEU A 297 8.67 -11.18 21.27
N LEU A 298 8.76 -12.35 21.92
CA LEU A 298 7.86 -12.75 23.00
C LEU A 298 8.49 -12.49 24.39
N ALA A 299 7.67 -12.01 25.29
CA ALA A 299 7.94 -12.01 26.71
C ALA A 299 7.83 -13.43 27.29
N PRO A 300 8.34 -13.71 28.50
CA PRO A 300 8.31 -15.04 29.11
C PRO A 300 6.91 -15.65 29.30
N ASN A 301 5.88 -14.82 29.35
CA ASN A 301 4.47 -15.26 29.42
C ASN A 301 3.87 -15.63 28.05
N GLY A 302 4.64 -15.53 26.96
CA GLY A 302 4.20 -15.81 25.57
C GLY A 302 3.48 -14.68 24.87
N ASP A 303 3.31 -13.52 25.50
CA ASP A 303 2.80 -12.31 24.88
C ASP A 303 3.91 -11.56 24.14
N LEU A 304 3.53 -10.75 23.14
CA LEU A 304 4.47 -9.83 22.53
C LEU A 304 4.91 -8.75 23.52
N TYR A 305 6.19 -8.35 23.46
CA TYR A 305 6.59 -7.10 24.09
C TYR A 305 5.77 -5.93 23.53
N ASN A 306 5.39 -4.99 24.37
CA ASN A 306 4.49 -3.89 24.01
C ASN A 306 4.93 -3.12 22.76
N VAL A 307 6.22 -2.87 22.58
CA VAL A 307 6.76 -2.17 21.42
C VAL A 307 6.43 -2.91 20.11
N PHE A 308 6.50 -4.23 20.10
CA PHE A 308 6.15 -5.06 18.94
C PHE A 308 4.62 -5.17 18.75
N ALA A 309 3.89 -5.25 19.87
CA ALA A 309 2.44 -5.23 19.83
C ALA A 309 1.90 -3.92 19.21
N TRP A 310 2.50 -2.77 19.54
CA TRP A 310 2.13 -1.49 18.90
C TRP A 310 2.47 -1.46 17.41
N ALA A 311 3.57 -2.08 16.99
CA ALA A 311 3.87 -2.22 15.57
C ALA A 311 2.81 -3.06 14.83
N LEU A 312 2.28 -4.13 15.46
CA LEU A 312 1.17 -4.89 14.89
C LEU A 312 -0.16 -4.11 14.87
N ASP A 313 -0.39 -3.21 15.84
CA ASP A 313 -1.54 -2.30 15.78
C ASP A 313 -1.42 -1.36 14.57
N VAL A 314 -0.21 -0.86 14.29
CA VAL A 314 0.05 -0.07 13.07
C VAL A 314 -0.24 -0.91 11.84
N LEU A 315 0.24 -2.15 11.77
CA LEU A 315 -0.04 -3.05 10.65
C LEU A 315 -1.55 -3.24 10.44
N ALA A 316 -2.28 -3.59 11.51
CA ALA A 316 -3.72 -3.77 11.46
C ALA A 316 -4.44 -2.50 10.97
N LYS A 317 -4.02 -1.32 11.44
CA LYS A 317 -4.55 -0.03 11.00
C LYS A 317 -4.26 0.24 9.52
N ARG A 318 -3.11 -0.20 8.99
CA ARG A 318 -2.77 -0.03 7.56
C ARG A 318 -3.53 -1.00 6.66
N LEU A 319 -3.74 -2.24 7.11
CA LEU A 319 -4.36 -3.27 6.30
C LEU A 319 -5.89 -3.13 6.21
N ARG A 320 -6.55 -2.74 7.30
CA ARG A 320 -8.02 -2.72 7.40
C ARG A 320 -8.74 -1.95 6.29
N PRO A 321 -8.27 -0.75 5.84
CA PRO A 321 -8.96 0.02 4.80
C PRO A 321 -8.58 -0.38 3.37
N MET A 322 -7.76 -1.41 3.15
CA MET A 322 -7.37 -1.85 1.81
C MET A 322 -8.47 -2.68 1.17
N HIS A 323 -8.67 -2.49 -0.13
CA HIS A 323 -9.55 -3.33 -0.95
C HIS A 323 -8.68 -4.29 -1.76
N VAL A 324 -8.81 -5.60 -1.54
CA VAL A 324 -7.97 -6.61 -2.19
C VAL A 324 -8.76 -7.38 -3.23
N PHE A 325 -8.19 -7.49 -4.42
CA PHE A 325 -8.71 -8.24 -5.57
C PHE A 325 -7.69 -9.27 -6.00
N ILE A 326 -8.13 -10.36 -6.60
CA ILE A 326 -7.25 -11.41 -7.10
C ILE A 326 -7.35 -11.45 -8.63
N LEU A 327 -6.19 -11.44 -9.30
CA LEU A 327 -6.09 -11.60 -10.75
C LEU A 327 -5.35 -12.89 -11.06
N ASP A 328 -6.02 -13.78 -11.77
CA ASP A 328 -5.39 -15.00 -12.30
C ASP A 328 -4.48 -14.66 -13.47
N TYR A 329 -3.19 -14.98 -13.32
CA TYR A 329 -2.17 -14.81 -14.35
C TYR A 329 -1.94 -16.07 -15.18
N ASP A 330 -2.63 -17.19 -14.91
CA ASP A 330 -2.51 -18.39 -15.75
C ASP A 330 -3.37 -18.33 -17.03
N GLN A 331 -3.24 -17.21 -17.71
CA GLN A 331 -3.91 -16.91 -18.95
C GLN A 331 -3.02 -16.06 -19.86
N SER A 332 -3.47 -15.77 -21.08
CA SER A 332 -2.73 -14.89 -21.99
C SER A 332 -2.62 -13.46 -21.45
N PRO A 333 -1.60 -12.70 -21.85
CA PRO A 333 -1.48 -11.29 -21.45
C PRO A 333 -2.73 -10.45 -21.79
N ALA A 334 -3.39 -10.73 -22.93
CA ALA A 334 -4.65 -10.09 -23.30
C ALA A 334 -5.80 -10.50 -22.36
N GLY A 335 -5.89 -11.78 -22.00
CA GLY A 335 -6.86 -12.27 -21.02
C GLY A 335 -6.64 -11.63 -19.64
N CYS A 336 -5.40 -11.53 -19.16
CA CYS A 336 -5.08 -10.82 -17.92
C CYS A 336 -5.51 -9.35 -17.95
N ARG A 337 -5.26 -8.64 -19.08
CA ARG A 337 -5.69 -7.27 -19.30
C ARG A 337 -7.22 -7.14 -19.20
N ASP A 338 -7.97 -8.00 -19.90
CA ASP A 338 -9.42 -7.96 -19.93
C ASP A 338 -10.03 -8.28 -18.56
N ALA A 339 -9.47 -9.27 -17.85
CA ALA A 339 -9.85 -9.58 -16.48
C ALA A 339 -9.55 -8.42 -15.52
N LEU A 340 -8.39 -7.74 -15.66
CA LEU A 340 -8.06 -6.57 -14.87
C LEU A 340 -9.05 -5.43 -15.13
N LEU A 341 -9.41 -5.19 -16.39
CA LEU A 341 -10.41 -4.19 -16.76
C LEU A 341 -11.77 -4.48 -16.12
N GLN A 342 -12.19 -5.74 -16.10
CA GLN A 342 -13.44 -6.15 -15.42
C GLN A 342 -13.37 -5.89 -13.91
N LEU A 343 -12.24 -6.19 -13.27
CA LEU A 343 -12.04 -5.94 -11.84
C LEU A 343 -12.17 -4.45 -11.48
N THR A 344 -11.72 -3.54 -12.37
CA THR A 344 -11.78 -2.08 -12.09
C THR A 344 -13.20 -1.58 -11.89
N SER A 345 -14.21 -2.21 -12.47
CA SER A 345 -15.62 -1.83 -12.32
C SER A 345 -16.15 -2.02 -10.89
N GLY A 346 -15.54 -2.92 -10.11
CA GLY A 346 -15.89 -3.18 -8.70
C GLY A 346 -14.99 -2.45 -7.69
N MET A 347 -14.03 -1.67 -8.16
CA MET A 347 -13.06 -0.99 -7.29
C MET A 347 -13.59 0.32 -6.72
N VAL A 348 -13.07 0.67 -5.54
CA VAL A 348 -13.45 1.89 -4.84
C VAL A 348 -12.72 3.08 -5.43
N GLN A 349 -13.50 4.10 -5.81
CA GLN A 349 -12.99 5.41 -6.24
C GLN A 349 -12.91 6.36 -5.05
N THR A 350 -12.12 7.42 -5.17
CA THR A 350 -12.02 8.50 -4.19
C THR A 350 -12.33 9.84 -4.81
N HIS A 351 -12.92 10.75 -4.04
CA HIS A 351 -13.05 12.14 -4.46
C HIS A 351 -11.67 12.80 -4.51
N VAL A 352 -11.48 13.70 -5.47
CA VAL A 352 -10.27 14.52 -5.57
C VAL A 352 -10.52 15.86 -4.90
N THR A 353 -9.61 16.28 -4.02
CA THR A 353 -9.71 17.51 -3.23
C THR A 353 -8.40 18.31 -3.32
N PRO A 354 -8.42 19.58 -3.74
CA PRO A 354 -9.56 20.28 -4.36
C PRO A 354 -9.90 19.73 -5.77
N PRO A 355 -11.10 20.00 -6.29
CA PRO A 355 -11.55 19.43 -7.58
C PRO A 355 -10.61 19.68 -8.77
N GLY A 356 -9.87 20.79 -8.76
CA GLY A 356 -8.89 21.11 -9.80
C GLY A 356 -7.56 20.35 -9.73
N SER A 357 -7.38 19.39 -8.82
CA SER A 357 -6.11 18.66 -8.63
C SER A 357 -5.83 17.57 -9.67
N ILE A 358 -6.81 17.18 -10.50
CA ILE A 358 -6.61 16.11 -11.50
C ILE A 358 -5.39 16.37 -12.41
N PRO A 359 -5.22 17.57 -13.03
CA PRO A 359 -4.03 17.83 -13.82
C PRO A 359 -2.72 17.71 -13.00
N THR A 360 -2.71 18.23 -11.77
CA THR A 360 -1.54 18.15 -10.88
C THR A 360 -1.18 16.69 -10.57
N ILE A 361 -2.16 15.85 -10.22
CA ILE A 361 -1.95 14.43 -9.96
C ILE A 361 -1.40 13.74 -11.22
N CYS A 362 -1.97 14.03 -12.38
CA CYS A 362 -1.54 13.46 -13.65
C CYS A 362 -0.09 13.85 -13.97
N ASP A 363 0.29 15.11 -13.80
CA ASP A 363 1.64 15.59 -14.04
C ASP A 363 2.65 15.01 -13.07
N LEU A 364 2.29 14.86 -11.78
CA LEU A 364 3.12 14.19 -10.78
C LEU A 364 3.36 12.72 -11.16
N ALA A 365 2.31 12.00 -11.54
CA ALA A 365 2.42 10.60 -11.92
C ALA A 365 3.28 10.42 -13.20
N ARG A 366 3.09 11.27 -14.21
CA ARG A 366 3.89 11.26 -15.44
C ARG A 366 5.35 11.64 -15.20
N THR A 367 5.59 12.59 -14.31
CA THR A 367 6.96 12.98 -13.92
C THR A 367 7.66 11.83 -13.21
N PHE A 368 6.99 11.20 -12.25
CA PHE A 368 7.53 10.00 -11.60
C PHE A 368 7.82 8.89 -12.61
N ALA A 369 6.89 8.61 -13.52
CA ALA A 369 7.07 7.56 -14.52
C ALA A 369 8.28 7.82 -15.42
N ARG A 370 8.50 9.08 -15.83
CA ARG A 370 9.63 9.48 -16.67
C ARG A 370 10.97 9.40 -15.95
N GLU A 371 11.03 9.78 -14.67
CA GLU A 371 12.28 9.90 -13.92
C GLU A 371 12.66 8.59 -13.22
N MET A 372 11.67 7.83 -12.74
CA MET A 372 11.88 6.64 -11.92
C MET A 372 11.72 5.32 -12.69
N GLY A 373 10.95 5.33 -13.78
CA GLY A 373 10.79 4.15 -14.62
C GLY A 373 12.08 3.72 -15.30
N GLU A 374 12.14 2.46 -15.70
CA GLU A 374 13.24 1.96 -16.54
C GLU A 374 13.13 2.60 -17.94
N ALA A 375 14.22 3.18 -18.44
CA ALA A 375 14.28 3.61 -19.83
C ALA A 375 14.24 2.36 -20.72
N HIS A 376 13.17 2.22 -21.51
CA HIS A 376 12.98 1.14 -22.49
C HIS A 376 13.59 1.49 -23.82
#